data_c8a19778eed069f8459af4a2b281e920
#
_entry.id   c8a19778eed069f8459af4a2b281e920
#
_cell.length_a   1.000
_cell.length_b   1.000
_cell.length_c   1.000
_cell.angle_alpha   90.00
_cell.angle_beta   90.00
_cell.angle_gamma   90.00
#
_symmetry.space_group_name_H-M   'P 1'
#
loop_
_entity.id
_entity.type
_entity.pdbx_description
1 polymer ?
#
loop_
_entity_poly.entity_id
_entity_poly.type
_entity_poly.pdbx_seq_one_letter_code
_entity_poly.pdbx_strand_id
1 'polypeptide(L)'
;AAIMSHRVVVPRAEVQGVDSPADAIAVSLDRTGRIDITLVADLLGMNDREARAALGTLVFADPVTNQLTHAPEYLSGDVRVKLEAARLRAEDDPEFQVNVDALAEVLPAPLGIQDIHAKLGAVWISADVHEQFLRSTLRAPDVRVENPLPGMWEIRGGRQGLPSTSEWGTPRRPAPDIAQAVMEQR
;
A
#
# COMPACT_ATOMS: atom_id res chain seq x y z
N ALA A 1 16.39 -5.92 45.12
CA ALA A 1 15.88 -6.16 43.76
C ALA A 1 16.99 -6.79 42.91
N ALA A 2 16.73 -7.90 42.20
CA ALA A 2 17.74 -8.67 41.45
C ALA A 2 18.55 -7.81 40.44
N ILE A 3 17.92 -6.78 39.89
CA ILE A 3 18.52 -5.85 38.93
C ILE A 3 19.71 -5.04 39.50
N MET A 4 19.80 -4.92 40.83
CA MET A 4 20.86 -4.18 41.51
C MET A 4 21.96 -5.07 42.05
N SER A 5 21.76 -6.39 42.11
CA SER A 5 22.66 -7.33 42.76
C SER A 5 23.47 -8.20 41.79
N HIS A 6 23.01 -8.37 40.55
CA HIS A 6 23.74 -9.09 39.51
C HIS A 6 23.29 -8.64 38.12
N ARG A 7 24.13 -8.89 37.11
CA ARG A 7 23.84 -8.56 35.73
C ARG A 7 22.66 -9.40 35.20
N VAL A 8 21.52 -8.76 34.91
CA VAL A 8 20.29 -9.39 34.46
C VAL A 8 20.27 -9.56 32.92
N VAL A 9 20.98 -8.68 32.23
CA VAL A 9 21.11 -8.76 30.76
C VAL A 9 22.46 -9.37 30.44
N VAL A 10 22.45 -10.55 29.83
CA VAL A 10 23.62 -11.22 29.31
C VAL A 10 23.76 -10.83 27.82
N PRO A 11 24.95 -10.44 27.35
CA PRO A 11 25.16 -10.23 25.91
C PRO A 11 24.81 -11.50 25.14
N ARG A 12 24.05 -11.36 24.09
CA ARG A 12 23.71 -12.49 23.21
C ARG A 12 25.02 -13.01 22.60
N ALA A 13 25.25 -14.31 22.65
CA ALA A 13 26.38 -14.91 21.95
C ALA A 13 26.25 -14.64 20.43
N GLU A 14 27.35 -14.27 19.79
CA GLU A 14 27.36 -14.09 18.36
C GLU A 14 27.13 -15.43 17.66
N VAL A 15 26.17 -15.46 16.74
CA VAL A 15 25.91 -16.61 15.88
C VAL A 15 27.05 -16.69 14.86
N GLN A 16 27.85 -17.73 14.91
CA GLN A 16 29.01 -17.91 14.03
C GLN A 16 28.71 -18.69 12.75
N GLY A 17 27.58 -19.41 12.72
CA GLY A 17 27.14 -20.19 11.57
C GLY A 17 25.66 -20.56 11.71
N VAL A 18 25.02 -20.87 10.60
CA VAL A 18 23.63 -21.30 10.51
C VAL A 18 23.46 -22.41 9.50
N ASP A 19 22.43 -23.23 9.66
CA ASP A 19 22.18 -24.38 8.78
C ASP A 19 21.22 -24.08 7.64
N SER A 20 20.51 -22.94 7.69
CA SER A 20 19.53 -22.58 6.65
C SER A 20 19.72 -21.18 6.07
N PRO A 21 19.43 -20.98 4.78
CA PRO A 21 19.44 -19.63 4.16
C PRO A 21 18.49 -18.64 4.85
N ALA A 22 17.35 -19.10 5.34
CA ALA A 22 16.38 -18.25 6.05
C ALA A 22 16.95 -17.73 7.39
N ASP A 23 17.66 -18.57 8.13
CA ASP A 23 18.33 -18.15 9.36
C ASP A 23 19.49 -17.18 9.07
N ALA A 24 20.24 -17.39 7.97
CA ALA A 24 21.28 -16.47 7.55
C ALA A 24 20.73 -15.08 7.22
N ILE A 25 19.57 -15.01 6.52
CA ILE A 25 18.86 -13.74 6.26
C ILE A 25 18.48 -13.08 7.60
N ALA A 26 17.88 -13.83 8.54
CA ALA A 26 17.45 -13.29 9.81
C ALA A 26 18.61 -12.71 10.62
N VAL A 27 19.76 -13.41 10.66
CA VAL A 27 20.98 -12.95 11.32
C VAL A 27 21.55 -11.72 10.62
N SER A 28 21.56 -11.69 9.28
CA SER A 28 22.03 -10.55 8.51
C SER A 28 21.19 -9.30 8.80
N LEU A 29 19.87 -9.43 8.79
CA LEU A 29 18.94 -8.34 9.11
C LEU A 29 19.10 -7.86 10.57
N ASP A 30 19.25 -8.78 11.54
CA ASP A 30 19.44 -8.43 12.95
C ASP A 30 20.74 -7.64 13.20
N ARG A 31 21.83 -8.00 12.48
CA ARG A 31 23.15 -7.38 12.65
C ARG A 31 23.33 -6.08 11.88
N THR A 32 22.87 -6.03 10.65
CA THR A 32 23.21 -4.96 9.70
C THR A 32 22.03 -4.13 9.25
N GLY A 33 20.78 -4.55 9.58
CA GLY A 33 19.55 -3.92 9.11
C GLY A 33 19.29 -4.13 7.61
N ARG A 34 20.09 -4.95 6.93
CA ARG A 34 19.97 -5.27 5.50
C ARG A 34 20.46 -6.69 5.22
N ILE A 35 20.14 -7.20 4.04
CA ILE A 35 20.67 -8.49 3.60
C ILE A 35 22.05 -8.26 2.98
N ASP A 36 23.08 -8.66 3.70
CA ASP A 36 24.48 -8.59 3.27
C ASP A 36 24.92 -9.97 2.78
N ILE A 37 25.20 -10.09 1.47
CA ILE A 37 25.51 -11.37 0.86
C ILE A 37 26.81 -11.99 1.39
N THR A 38 27.81 -11.15 1.71
CA THR A 38 29.08 -11.62 2.25
C THR A 38 28.89 -12.20 3.65
N LEU A 39 28.12 -11.52 4.49
CA LEU A 39 27.77 -12.05 5.82
C LEU A 39 26.94 -13.33 5.73
N VAL A 40 25.99 -13.41 4.81
CA VAL A 40 25.21 -14.62 4.57
C VAL A 40 26.09 -15.77 4.10
N ALA A 41 27.03 -15.52 3.21
CA ALA A 41 28.00 -16.52 2.71
C ALA A 41 28.88 -17.05 3.86
N ASP A 42 29.42 -16.16 4.69
CA ASP A 42 30.21 -16.52 5.87
C ASP A 42 29.41 -17.40 6.84
N LEU A 43 28.15 -17.02 7.13
CA LEU A 43 27.27 -17.77 8.05
C LEU A 43 26.94 -19.17 7.52
N LEU A 44 26.80 -19.33 6.22
CA LEU A 44 26.49 -20.61 5.55
C LEU A 44 27.75 -21.43 5.21
N GLY A 45 28.95 -20.84 5.37
CA GLY A 45 30.22 -21.51 5.06
C GLY A 45 30.44 -21.74 3.54
N MET A 46 29.96 -20.83 2.70
CA MET A 46 30.05 -20.91 1.24
C MET A 46 30.51 -19.59 0.64
N ASN A 47 30.75 -19.55 -0.67
CA ASN A 47 31.08 -18.29 -1.34
C ASN A 47 29.84 -17.47 -1.70
N ASP A 48 30.00 -16.18 -2.01
CA ASP A 48 28.91 -15.23 -2.32
C ASP A 48 27.99 -15.72 -3.45
N ARG A 49 28.57 -16.37 -4.48
CA ARG A 49 27.81 -16.89 -5.61
C ARG A 49 26.93 -18.07 -5.21
N GLU A 50 27.45 -18.98 -4.41
CA GLU A 50 26.70 -20.11 -3.86
C GLU A 50 25.64 -19.64 -2.87
N ALA A 51 25.98 -18.67 -2.02
CA ALA A 51 25.05 -18.05 -1.08
C ALA A 51 23.88 -17.40 -1.83
N ARG A 52 24.15 -16.62 -2.88
CA ARG A 52 23.10 -16.02 -3.71
C ARG A 52 22.20 -17.06 -4.37
N ALA A 53 22.78 -18.15 -4.87
CA ALA A 53 22.01 -19.25 -5.43
C ALA A 53 21.17 -19.98 -4.37
N ALA A 54 21.72 -20.17 -3.16
CA ALA A 54 21.01 -20.80 -2.04
C ALA A 54 19.85 -19.94 -1.49
N LEU A 55 19.98 -18.62 -1.56
CA LEU A 55 18.88 -17.71 -1.19
C LEU A 55 17.68 -17.82 -2.15
N GLY A 56 17.92 -18.08 -3.44
CA GLY A 56 16.86 -18.29 -4.44
C GLY A 56 15.75 -17.24 -4.37
N THR A 57 14.52 -17.68 -4.22
CA THR A 57 13.32 -16.81 -4.14
C THR A 57 13.03 -16.27 -2.73
N LEU A 58 13.91 -16.52 -1.75
CA LEU A 58 13.77 -15.92 -0.41
C LEU A 58 14.10 -14.41 -0.43
N VAL A 59 14.84 -13.96 -1.42
CA VAL A 59 15.26 -12.57 -1.58
C VAL A 59 15.13 -12.13 -3.04
N PHE A 60 14.87 -10.86 -3.24
CA PHE A 60 14.81 -10.22 -4.55
C PHE A 60 15.71 -8.99 -4.56
N ALA A 61 16.46 -8.76 -5.64
CA ALA A 61 17.14 -7.51 -5.85
C ALA A 61 16.12 -6.43 -6.26
N ASP A 62 16.11 -5.32 -5.56
CA ASP A 62 15.25 -4.18 -5.93
C ASP A 62 15.75 -3.59 -7.27
N PRO A 63 14.88 -3.43 -8.29
CA PRO A 63 15.30 -3.00 -9.62
C PRO A 63 15.84 -1.57 -9.68
N VAL A 64 15.54 -0.73 -8.68
CA VAL A 64 15.97 0.67 -8.61
C VAL A 64 17.26 0.82 -7.79
N THR A 65 17.29 0.22 -6.60
CA THR A 65 18.42 0.37 -5.66
C THR A 65 19.47 -0.74 -5.77
N ASN A 66 19.13 -1.85 -6.42
CA ASN A 66 19.91 -3.08 -6.52
C ASN A 66 20.22 -3.73 -5.15
N GLN A 67 19.50 -3.33 -4.09
CA GLN A 67 19.63 -3.93 -2.77
C GLN A 67 18.81 -5.22 -2.68
N LEU A 68 19.34 -6.19 -1.95
CA LEU A 68 18.60 -7.42 -1.66
C LEU A 68 17.53 -7.14 -0.58
N THR A 69 16.29 -7.48 -0.90
CA THR A 69 15.14 -7.34 -0.02
C THR A 69 14.52 -8.71 0.22
N HIS A 70 14.12 -8.99 1.45
CA HIS A 70 13.44 -10.24 1.81
C HIS A 70 12.11 -10.39 1.06
N ALA A 71 11.79 -11.58 0.57
CA ALA A 71 10.62 -11.82 -0.28
C ALA A 71 9.29 -11.29 0.29
N PRO A 72 8.93 -11.49 1.57
CA PRO A 72 7.68 -10.95 2.12
C PRO A 72 7.60 -9.42 2.06
N GLU A 73 8.72 -8.72 2.22
CA GLU A 73 8.79 -7.26 2.11
C GLU A 73 8.74 -6.81 0.65
N TYR A 74 9.51 -7.47 -0.23
CA TYR A 74 9.54 -7.15 -1.65
C TYR A 74 8.19 -7.36 -2.33
N LEU A 75 7.53 -8.49 -2.04
CA LEU A 75 6.25 -8.91 -2.63
C LEU A 75 5.02 -8.29 -1.95
N SER A 76 5.18 -7.24 -1.15
CA SER A 76 4.10 -6.51 -0.47
C SER A 76 4.13 -5.01 -0.79
N GLY A 77 3.11 -4.27 -0.33
CA GLY A 77 2.96 -2.83 -0.58
C GLY A 77 2.48 -2.55 -2.00
N ASP A 78 3.03 -1.54 -2.68
CA ASP A 78 2.64 -1.19 -4.05
C ASP A 78 3.28 -2.13 -5.07
N VAL A 79 2.71 -3.33 -5.17
CA VAL A 79 3.17 -4.39 -6.08
C VAL A 79 3.07 -3.96 -7.55
N ARG A 80 2.10 -3.09 -7.91
CA ARG A 80 1.92 -2.63 -9.30
C ARG A 80 3.10 -1.78 -9.76
N VAL A 81 3.49 -0.81 -8.95
CA VAL A 81 4.65 0.06 -9.23
C VAL A 81 5.94 -0.76 -9.27
N LYS A 82 6.11 -1.69 -8.33
CA LYS A 82 7.26 -2.60 -8.31
C LYS A 82 7.32 -3.49 -9.56
N LEU A 83 6.18 -4.00 -10.03
CA LEU A 83 6.10 -4.83 -11.23
C LEU A 83 6.49 -4.04 -12.49
N GLU A 84 6.04 -2.80 -12.63
CA GLU A 84 6.44 -1.95 -13.76
C GLU A 84 7.94 -1.66 -13.74
N ALA A 85 8.49 -1.32 -12.59
CA ALA A 85 9.93 -1.11 -12.44
C ALA A 85 10.74 -2.39 -12.76
N ALA A 86 10.27 -3.55 -12.31
CA ALA A 86 10.90 -4.83 -12.61
C ALA A 86 10.85 -5.17 -14.11
N ARG A 87 9.74 -4.89 -14.79
CA ARG A 87 9.61 -5.10 -16.25
C ARG A 87 10.59 -4.24 -17.03
N LEU A 88 10.67 -2.95 -16.70
CA LEU A 88 11.62 -2.05 -17.34
C LEU A 88 13.06 -2.52 -17.13
N ARG A 89 13.39 -2.97 -15.93
CA ARG A 89 14.73 -3.47 -15.63
C ARG A 89 15.05 -4.79 -16.35
N ALA A 90 14.05 -5.67 -16.50
CA ALA A 90 14.20 -6.96 -17.19
C ALA A 90 14.43 -6.83 -18.69
N GLU A 91 14.10 -5.69 -19.33
CA GLU A 91 14.43 -5.39 -20.73
C GLU A 91 15.95 -5.28 -20.92
N ASP A 92 16.66 -4.71 -19.95
CA ASP A 92 18.09 -4.53 -19.97
C ASP A 92 18.85 -5.71 -19.34
N ASP A 93 18.25 -6.35 -18.33
CA ASP A 93 18.86 -7.39 -17.51
C ASP A 93 17.87 -8.55 -17.27
N PRO A 94 18.01 -9.63 -18.04
CA PRO A 94 17.10 -10.78 -17.94
C PRO A 94 17.06 -11.48 -16.57
N GLU A 95 18.04 -11.24 -15.69
CA GLU A 95 18.03 -11.79 -14.32
C GLU A 95 16.83 -11.26 -13.52
N PHE A 96 16.31 -10.09 -13.87
CA PHE A 96 15.11 -9.52 -13.23
C PHE A 96 13.78 -10.14 -13.69
N GLN A 97 13.79 -11.10 -14.64
CA GLN A 97 12.57 -11.80 -15.02
C GLN A 97 11.94 -12.55 -13.83
N VAL A 98 12.74 -13.07 -12.92
CA VAL A 98 12.26 -13.72 -11.69
C VAL A 98 11.46 -12.77 -10.80
N ASN A 99 11.84 -11.50 -10.77
CA ASN A 99 11.12 -10.45 -10.05
C ASN A 99 9.73 -10.21 -10.68
N VAL A 100 9.71 -10.13 -12.03
CA VAL A 100 8.45 -9.92 -12.79
C VAL A 100 7.48 -11.06 -12.53
N ASP A 101 7.94 -12.30 -12.60
CA ASP A 101 7.11 -13.48 -12.42
C ASP A 101 6.55 -13.56 -10.99
N ALA A 102 7.40 -13.34 -9.98
CA ALA A 102 6.99 -13.35 -8.58
C ALA A 102 6.01 -12.20 -8.23
N LEU A 103 6.24 -10.99 -8.76
CA LEU A 103 5.34 -9.85 -8.54
C LEU A 103 4.00 -10.04 -9.28
N ALA A 104 4.02 -10.66 -10.47
CA ALA A 104 2.80 -10.96 -11.21
C ALA A 104 1.92 -11.99 -10.49
N GLU A 105 2.52 -12.97 -9.82
CA GLU A 105 1.81 -14.00 -9.06
C GLU A 105 1.05 -13.43 -7.85
N VAL A 106 1.65 -12.47 -7.15
CA VAL A 106 1.03 -11.84 -5.98
C VAL A 106 0.15 -10.63 -6.32
N LEU A 107 0.08 -10.23 -7.60
CA LEU A 107 -0.73 -9.11 -8.02
C LEU A 107 -2.23 -9.44 -7.86
N PRO A 108 -2.98 -8.67 -7.04
CA PRO A 108 -4.41 -8.91 -6.89
C PRO A 108 -5.15 -8.67 -8.21
N ALA A 109 -6.10 -9.53 -8.51
CA ALA A 109 -6.98 -9.35 -9.66
C ALA A 109 -7.70 -8.00 -9.59
N PRO A 110 -7.88 -7.31 -10.73
CA PRO A 110 -8.68 -6.09 -10.76
C PRO A 110 -10.11 -6.39 -10.26
N LEU A 111 -10.62 -5.48 -9.42
CA LEU A 111 -12.01 -5.57 -8.97
C LEU A 111 -12.94 -5.37 -10.18
N GLY A 112 -13.98 -6.21 -10.27
CA GLY A 112 -15.06 -6.04 -11.24
C GLY A 112 -15.96 -4.85 -10.85
N ILE A 113 -16.76 -4.35 -11.81
CA ILE A 113 -17.71 -3.27 -11.55
C ILE A 113 -18.67 -3.63 -10.41
N GLN A 114 -19.06 -4.90 -10.30
CA GLN A 114 -19.93 -5.42 -9.25
C GLN A 114 -19.30 -5.38 -7.84
N ASP A 115 -17.96 -5.31 -7.75
CA ASP A 115 -17.21 -5.31 -6.49
C ASP A 115 -16.91 -3.87 -6.01
N ILE A 116 -17.19 -2.89 -6.86
CA ILE A 116 -16.94 -1.47 -6.57
C ILE A 116 -18.20 -0.86 -5.96
N HIS A 117 -18.15 -0.54 -4.68
CA HIS A 117 -19.23 0.15 -3.98
C HIS A 117 -18.94 1.66 -3.94
N ALA A 118 -19.52 2.39 -4.90
CA ALA A 118 -19.50 3.84 -4.88
C ALA A 118 -20.52 4.37 -3.86
N LYS A 119 -20.05 5.12 -2.87
CA LYS A 119 -20.87 5.83 -1.89
C LYS A 119 -20.74 7.33 -2.09
N LEU A 120 -21.83 8.07 -1.86
CA LEU A 120 -21.75 9.52 -1.84
C LEU A 120 -20.78 9.97 -0.75
N GLY A 121 -19.81 10.83 -1.10
CA GLY A 121 -18.75 11.27 -0.20
C GLY A 121 -17.55 10.33 -0.10
N ALA A 122 -17.46 9.29 -0.93
CA ALA A 122 -16.25 8.47 -1.00
C ALA A 122 -15.05 9.33 -1.41
N VAL A 123 -13.97 9.30 -0.62
CA VAL A 123 -12.78 10.17 -0.79
C VAL A 123 -12.01 9.93 -2.08
N TRP A 124 -12.17 8.77 -2.71
CA TRP A 124 -11.56 8.41 -3.99
C TRP A 124 -12.34 8.92 -5.21
N ILE A 125 -13.56 9.44 -5.00
CA ILE A 125 -14.38 10.07 -6.04
C ILE A 125 -14.13 11.58 -5.95
N SER A 126 -13.78 12.21 -7.08
CA SER A 126 -13.50 13.65 -7.12
C SER A 126 -14.75 14.49 -6.83
N ALA A 127 -14.54 15.70 -6.30
CA ALA A 127 -15.62 16.65 -6.02
C ALA A 127 -16.45 16.97 -7.26
N ASP A 128 -15.82 17.05 -8.45
CA ASP A 128 -16.51 17.33 -9.72
C ASP A 128 -17.54 16.26 -10.08
N VAL A 129 -17.25 14.98 -9.80
CA VAL A 129 -18.18 13.87 -10.05
C VAL A 129 -19.38 13.97 -9.11
N HIS A 130 -19.15 14.27 -7.83
CA HIS A 130 -20.23 14.51 -6.86
C HIS A 130 -21.07 15.73 -7.25
N GLU A 131 -20.43 16.81 -7.71
CA GLU A 131 -21.10 18.01 -8.18
C GLU A 131 -22.00 17.70 -9.40
N GLN A 132 -21.46 17.00 -10.39
CA GLN A 132 -22.24 16.60 -11.57
C GLN A 132 -23.45 15.73 -11.22
N PHE A 133 -23.26 14.76 -10.32
CA PHE A 133 -24.32 13.92 -9.82
C PHE A 133 -25.42 14.74 -9.13
N LEU A 134 -25.05 15.63 -8.21
CA LEU A 134 -26.02 16.46 -7.48
C LEU A 134 -26.72 17.47 -8.41
N ARG A 135 -26.01 18.10 -9.33
CA ARG A 135 -26.62 18.98 -10.35
C ARG A 135 -27.68 18.27 -11.17
N SER A 136 -27.37 17.06 -11.62
CA SER A 136 -28.28 16.24 -12.40
C SER A 136 -29.49 15.81 -11.58
N THR A 137 -29.28 15.28 -10.37
CA THR A 137 -30.34 14.76 -9.50
C THR A 137 -31.27 15.85 -9.01
N LEU A 138 -30.72 17.00 -8.60
CA LEU A 138 -31.49 18.12 -8.07
C LEU A 138 -31.97 19.09 -9.16
N ARG A 139 -31.56 18.87 -10.41
CA ARG A 139 -31.84 19.79 -11.55
C ARG A 139 -31.44 21.23 -11.22
N ALA A 140 -30.31 21.39 -10.52
CA ALA A 140 -29.84 22.66 -9.97
C ALA A 140 -28.41 22.95 -10.47
N PRO A 141 -28.26 23.76 -11.55
CA PRO A 141 -26.95 24.04 -12.14
C PRO A 141 -26.04 24.91 -11.26
N ASP A 142 -26.59 25.53 -10.23
CA ASP A 142 -25.88 26.36 -9.27
C ASP A 142 -25.22 25.57 -8.13
N VAL A 143 -25.43 24.26 -8.06
CA VAL A 143 -24.75 23.40 -7.07
C VAL A 143 -23.23 23.43 -7.31
N ARG A 144 -22.48 23.57 -6.22
CA ARG A 144 -21.02 23.45 -6.15
C ARG A 144 -20.66 22.51 -5.02
N VAL A 145 -19.69 21.65 -5.29
CA VAL A 145 -19.16 20.69 -4.30
C VAL A 145 -17.67 20.91 -4.14
N GLU A 146 -17.22 21.13 -2.92
CA GLU A 146 -15.81 21.29 -2.58
C GLU A 146 -15.41 20.27 -1.52
N ASN A 147 -14.16 19.78 -1.60
CA ASN A 147 -13.56 18.90 -0.61
C ASN A 147 -12.24 19.53 -0.13
N PRO A 148 -12.30 20.49 0.81
CA PRO A 148 -11.12 21.19 1.27
C PRO A 148 -10.13 20.30 2.04
N LEU A 149 -10.65 19.24 2.70
CA LEU A 149 -9.86 18.24 3.40
C LEU A 149 -10.50 16.86 3.20
N PRO A 150 -9.73 15.77 3.20
CA PRO A 150 -10.28 14.42 3.07
C PRO A 150 -11.41 14.15 4.08
N GLY A 151 -12.59 13.79 3.55
CA GLY A 151 -13.78 13.54 4.37
C GLY A 151 -14.56 14.77 4.83
N MET A 152 -14.11 15.98 4.52
CA MET A 152 -14.85 17.22 4.75
C MET A 152 -15.44 17.72 3.43
N TRP A 153 -16.75 17.81 3.37
CA TRP A 153 -17.48 18.19 2.18
C TRP A 153 -18.26 19.48 2.38
N GLU A 154 -18.21 20.37 1.42
CA GLU A 154 -18.97 21.61 1.40
C GLU A 154 -19.83 21.65 0.15
N ILE A 155 -21.17 21.78 0.33
CA ILE A 155 -22.11 21.88 -0.78
C ILE A 155 -22.78 23.25 -0.73
N ARG A 156 -22.62 24.01 -1.81
CA ARG A 156 -23.22 25.33 -1.98
C ARG A 156 -24.24 25.27 -3.12
N GLY A 157 -25.28 26.11 -3.04
CA GLY A 157 -26.35 26.17 -4.05
C GLY A 157 -27.39 25.05 -3.93
N GLY A 158 -28.28 24.97 -4.91
CA GLY A 158 -29.27 23.89 -5.06
C GLY A 158 -30.32 23.74 -3.96
N ARG A 159 -30.47 24.72 -3.07
CA ARG A 159 -31.40 24.63 -1.92
C ARG A 159 -32.86 24.94 -2.28
N GLN A 160 -33.11 25.38 -3.51
CA GLN A 160 -34.46 25.78 -3.97
C GLN A 160 -34.97 24.81 -5.05
N GLY A 161 -36.26 24.79 -5.27
CA GLY A 161 -36.91 23.93 -6.26
C GLY A 161 -37.49 22.64 -5.68
N LEU A 162 -38.45 22.06 -6.40
CA LEU A 162 -39.14 20.84 -5.99
C LEU A 162 -38.20 19.65 -5.72
N PRO A 163 -37.18 19.37 -6.54
CA PRO A 163 -36.27 18.25 -6.23
C PRO A 163 -35.60 18.40 -4.86
N SER A 164 -35.17 19.62 -4.52
CA SER A 164 -34.45 19.86 -3.27
C SER A 164 -35.33 19.93 -2.04
N THR A 165 -36.58 20.33 -2.18
CA THR A 165 -37.48 20.60 -1.02
C THR A 165 -38.63 19.62 -0.87
N SER A 166 -38.84 18.70 -1.82
CA SER A 166 -39.95 17.76 -1.81
C SER A 166 -39.62 16.35 -2.28
N GLU A 167 -38.74 16.18 -3.28
CA GLU A 167 -38.36 14.85 -3.78
C GLU A 167 -37.23 14.22 -2.94
N TRP A 168 -36.14 14.97 -2.71
CA TRP A 168 -34.93 14.51 -2.02
C TRP A 168 -34.64 15.20 -0.70
N GLY A 169 -35.50 16.12 -0.31
CA GLY A 169 -35.39 16.88 0.94
C GLY A 169 -36.72 17.45 1.40
N THR A 170 -36.66 18.37 2.34
CA THR A 170 -37.82 19.10 2.87
C THR A 170 -37.51 20.61 2.88
N PRO A 171 -38.53 21.48 3.01
CA PRO A 171 -38.28 22.93 3.16
C PRO A 171 -37.40 23.28 4.36
N ARG A 172 -37.41 22.46 5.42
CA ARG A 172 -36.59 22.66 6.63
C ARG A 172 -35.17 22.09 6.48
N ARG A 173 -35.00 21.06 5.69
CA ARG A 173 -33.73 20.41 5.41
C ARG A 173 -33.65 20.08 3.92
N PRO A 174 -33.19 21.02 3.09
CA PRO A 174 -33.06 20.79 1.66
C PRO A 174 -32.07 19.67 1.30
N ALA A 175 -32.25 19.07 0.13
CA ALA A 175 -31.44 17.94 -0.31
C ALA A 175 -29.92 18.16 -0.27
N PRO A 176 -29.35 19.35 -0.59
CA PRO A 176 -27.90 19.58 -0.45
C PRO A 176 -27.42 19.42 1.00
N ASP A 177 -28.21 19.82 1.99
CA ASP A 177 -27.84 19.69 3.41
C ASP A 177 -27.91 18.23 3.87
N ILE A 178 -28.83 17.44 3.31
CA ILE A 178 -28.90 15.99 3.53
C ILE A 178 -27.70 15.31 2.85
N ALA A 179 -27.41 15.67 1.61
CA ALA A 179 -26.29 15.10 0.85
C ALA A 179 -24.97 15.37 1.57
N GLN A 180 -24.74 16.58 2.05
CA GLN A 180 -23.54 16.91 2.81
C GLN A 180 -23.41 16.06 4.09
N ALA A 181 -24.50 15.91 4.84
CA ALA A 181 -24.49 15.07 6.04
C ALA A 181 -24.20 13.59 5.72
N VAL A 182 -24.74 13.08 4.60
CA VAL A 182 -24.44 11.70 4.13
C VAL A 182 -22.98 11.56 3.73
N MET A 183 -22.44 12.54 2.99
CA MET A 183 -21.04 12.56 2.57
C MET A 183 -20.08 12.59 3.76
N GLU A 184 -20.44 13.28 4.82
CA GLU A 184 -19.68 13.38 6.08
C GLU A 184 -20.03 12.28 7.09
N GLN A 185 -20.93 11.36 6.75
CA GLN A 185 -21.39 10.25 7.60
C GLN A 185 -21.98 10.71 8.95
N ARG A 186 -22.74 11.82 8.92
CA ARG A 186 -23.42 12.42 10.08
C ARG A 186 -24.91 12.13 10.12
#